data_2699d2a828e815ffa1ae394c7ac042a6
#
_entry.id   2699d2a828e815ffa1ae394c7ac042a6
#
_cell.length_a   1.000
_cell.length_b   1.000
_cell.length_c   1.000
_cell.angle_alpha   90.00
_cell.angle_beta   90.00
_cell.angle_gamma   90.00
#
_symmetry.space_group_name_H-M   'P 1'
#
loop_
_entity.id
_entity.type
_entity.pdbx_description
1 polymer ?
#
loop_
_entity_poly.entity_id
_entity_poly.type
_entity_poly.pdbx_seq_one_letter_code
_entity_poly.pdbx_strand_id
1 'polypeptide(L)'
;MAWRVADTFALVNSVAVILEAGRGATPSDTPPVVLADAGIENVNAHIDELITTGVLRPVLTFTELRFSNSMIEAWWRALKYQWLFLHSFDSVATVRRLVEFYVQEHSRVLPHSAFRGQTPDEMYFGTGDAVPADLATRAANARRARVKANRSAACGTCPSTEAAA
;
A
#
# COMPACT_ATOMS: atom_id res chain seq x y z
N MET A 1 -9.45 -0.26 0.22
CA MET A 1 -9.00 -0.39 -1.20
C MET A 1 -9.99 -1.26 -1.96
N ALA A 2 -10.44 -0.85 -3.17
CA ALA A 2 -11.28 -1.67 -4.05
C ALA A 2 -10.40 -2.46 -5.03
N TRP A 3 -10.76 -3.72 -5.29
CA TRP A 3 -10.01 -4.59 -6.19
C TRP A 3 -10.89 -5.72 -6.73
N ARG A 4 -10.49 -6.32 -7.84
CA ARG A 4 -11.19 -7.46 -8.43
C ARG A 4 -10.22 -8.42 -9.10
N VAL A 5 -10.44 -9.71 -8.94
CA VAL A 5 -9.79 -10.79 -9.69
C VAL A 5 -10.83 -11.43 -10.60
N ALA A 6 -10.58 -11.43 -11.90
CA ALA A 6 -11.45 -12.00 -12.92
C ALA A 6 -10.60 -12.81 -13.91
N ASP A 7 -11.23 -13.69 -14.64
CA ASP A 7 -10.65 -14.52 -15.70
C ASP A 7 -10.67 -13.85 -17.08
N THR A 8 -11.31 -12.67 -17.18
CA THR A 8 -11.44 -11.91 -18.42
C THR A 8 -11.15 -10.42 -18.19
N PHE A 9 -10.69 -9.74 -19.25
CA PHE A 9 -10.53 -8.28 -19.30
C PHE A 9 -11.82 -7.56 -19.71
N ALA A 10 -12.99 -8.03 -19.23
CA ALA A 10 -14.23 -7.38 -19.54
C ALA A 10 -14.35 -6.00 -18.86
N LEU A 11 -14.79 -4.99 -19.60
CA LEU A 11 -14.94 -3.60 -19.11
C LEU A 11 -15.79 -3.49 -17.84
N VAL A 12 -16.77 -4.38 -17.69
CA VAL A 12 -17.62 -4.45 -16.48
C VAL A 12 -16.82 -4.66 -15.20
N ASN A 13 -15.65 -5.28 -15.27
CA ASN A 13 -14.78 -5.47 -14.11
C ASN A 13 -14.15 -4.16 -13.65
N SER A 14 -13.68 -3.31 -14.57
CA SER A 14 -13.12 -1.98 -14.27
C SER A 14 -14.19 -1.06 -13.70
N VAL A 15 -15.37 -1.00 -14.33
CA VAL A 15 -16.52 -0.23 -13.83
C VAL A 15 -16.90 -0.66 -12.40
N ALA A 16 -16.96 -1.97 -12.13
CA ALA A 16 -17.30 -2.47 -10.80
C ALA A 16 -16.29 -2.05 -9.74
N VAL A 17 -14.98 -2.07 -10.04
CA VAL A 17 -13.93 -1.61 -9.11
C VAL A 17 -14.04 -0.11 -8.84
N ILE A 18 -14.30 0.69 -9.88
CA ILE A 18 -14.46 2.15 -9.74
C ILE A 18 -15.67 2.49 -8.87
N LEU A 19 -16.81 1.83 -9.11
CA LEU A 19 -18.03 2.03 -8.31
C LEU A 19 -17.83 1.61 -6.84
N GLU A 20 -17.13 0.51 -6.60
CA GLU A 20 -16.82 0.05 -5.25
C GLU A 20 -15.86 1.03 -4.54
N ALA A 21 -14.83 1.52 -5.25
CA ALA A 21 -13.93 2.54 -4.73
C ALA A 21 -14.69 3.83 -4.37
N GLY A 22 -15.61 4.27 -5.22
CA GLY A 22 -16.45 5.45 -4.98
C GLY A 22 -17.33 5.31 -3.74
N ARG A 23 -17.91 4.13 -3.50
CA ARG A 23 -18.71 3.86 -2.27
C ARG A 23 -17.87 3.87 -1.00
N GLY A 24 -16.60 3.47 -1.09
CA GLY A 24 -15.66 3.47 0.02
C GLY A 24 -14.94 4.80 0.23
N ALA A 25 -15.16 5.78 -0.64
CA ALA A 25 -14.56 7.10 -0.49
C ALA A 25 -15.19 7.87 0.68
N THR A 26 -14.38 8.70 1.33
CA THR A 26 -14.88 9.59 2.37
C THR A 26 -15.94 10.52 1.77
N PRO A 27 -17.12 10.67 2.40
CA PRO A 27 -18.14 11.57 1.91
C PRO A 27 -17.59 13.00 1.70
N SER A 28 -17.80 13.52 0.51
CA SER A 28 -17.33 14.85 0.12
C SER A 28 -18.36 15.46 -0.84
N ASP A 29 -18.49 16.78 -0.83
CA ASP A 29 -19.33 17.54 -1.77
C ASP A 29 -18.78 17.50 -3.20
N THR A 30 -17.55 17.06 -3.37
CA THR A 30 -16.93 16.88 -4.69
C THR A 30 -16.78 15.41 -5.03
N PRO A 31 -17.12 14.99 -6.27
CA PRO A 31 -16.92 13.63 -6.73
C PRO A 31 -15.46 13.21 -6.64
N PRO A 32 -15.17 11.93 -6.33
CA PRO A 32 -13.80 11.42 -6.27
C PRO A 32 -13.11 11.54 -7.64
N VAL A 33 -11.82 11.83 -7.60
CA VAL A 33 -10.98 11.91 -8.80
C VAL A 33 -10.37 10.54 -9.08
N VAL A 34 -10.58 10.03 -10.28
CA VAL A 34 -9.96 8.81 -10.78
C VAL A 34 -8.80 9.17 -11.70
N LEU A 35 -7.59 8.84 -11.29
CA LEU A 35 -6.40 8.98 -12.10
C LEU A 35 -6.16 7.68 -12.87
N ALA A 36 -6.25 7.71 -14.20
CA ALA A 36 -6.09 6.54 -15.05
C ALA A 36 -5.34 6.90 -16.34
N ASP A 37 -4.72 5.89 -16.96
CA ASP A 37 -4.18 6.06 -18.31
C ASP A 37 -5.31 6.02 -19.36
N ALA A 38 -4.93 6.26 -20.62
CA ALA A 38 -5.87 6.28 -21.76
C ALA A 38 -6.13 4.86 -22.33
N GLY A 39 -6.01 3.82 -21.50
CA GLY A 39 -6.36 2.45 -21.90
C GLY A 39 -7.85 2.32 -22.23
N ILE A 40 -8.19 1.39 -23.12
CA ILE A 40 -9.59 1.16 -23.55
C ILE A 40 -10.49 0.79 -22.36
N GLU A 41 -9.95 0.18 -21.33
CA GLU A 41 -10.64 -0.14 -20.10
C GLU A 41 -11.03 1.10 -19.28
N ASN A 42 -10.34 2.21 -19.49
CA ASN A 42 -10.53 3.48 -18.77
C ASN A 42 -11.22 4.55 -19.62
N VAL A 43 -11.31 4.35 -20.93
CA VAL A 43 -11.93 5.28 -21.89
C VAL A 43 -13.02 4.53 -22.67
N ASN A 44 -14.24 4.56 -22.17
CA ASN A 44 -15.37 3.86 -22.78
C ASN A 44 -16.71 4.46 -22.32
N ALA A 45 -17.80 4.12 -23.02
CA ALA A 45 -19.12 4.67 -22.78
C ALA A 45 -19.65 4.50 -21.33
N HIS A 46 -19.27 3.44 -20.62
CA HIS A 46 -19.69 3.24 -19.23
C HIS A 46 -18.98 4.19 -18.28
N ILE A 47 -17.71 4.46 -18.53
CA ILE A 47 -16.96 5.47 -17.76
C ILE A 47 -17.50 6.87 -18.07
N ASP A 48 -17.79 7.16 -19.34
CA ASP A 48 -18.41 8.43 -19.74
C ASP A 48 -19.78 8.66 -19.07
N GLU A 49 -20.56 7.60 -18.90
CA GLU A 49 -21.82 7.67 -18.15
C GLU A 49 -21.59 8.03 -16.66
N LEU A 50 -20.60 7.42 -16.01
CA LEU A 50 -20.26 7.73 -14.60
C LEU A 50 -19.75 9.17 -14.44
N ILE A 51 -19.05 9.69 -15.44
CA ILE A 51 -18.62 11.09 -15.47
C ILE A 51 -19.82 12.01 -15.65
N THR A 52 -20.68 11.73 -16.63
CA THR A 52 -21.84 12.55 -16.97
C THR A 52 -22.86 12.61 -15.83
N THR A 53 -23.01 11.50 -15.09
CA THR A 53 -23.87 11.42 -13.90
C THR A 53 -23.25 12.03 -12.65
N GLY A 54 -22.01 12.54 -12.73
CA GLY A 54 -21.33 13.16 -11.59
C GLY A 54 -20.85 12.20 -10.51
N VAL A 55 -20.81 10.90 -10.79
CA VAL A 55 -20.34 9.87 -9.83
C VAL A 55 -18.83 9.96 -9.63
N LEU A 56 -18.09 10.36 -10.67
CA LEU A 56 -16.64 10.52 -10.60
C LEU A 56 -16.13 11.65 -11.50
N ARG A 57 -14.92 12.12 -11.20
CA ARG A 57 -14.18 13.05 -12.07
C ARG A 57 -12.95 12.32 -12.61
N PRO A 58 -12.82 12.17 -13.94
CA PRO A 58 -11.63 11.55 -14.52
C PRO A 58 -10.49 12.57 -14.60
N VAL A 59 -9.29 12.09 -14.35
CA VAL A 59 -8.05 12.75 -14.75
C VAL A 59 -7.26 11.72 -15.54
N LEU A 60 -7.25 11.88 -16.85
CA LEU A 60 -6.42 11.04 -17.72
C LEU A 60 -4.97 11.48 -17.57
N THR A 61 -4.11 10.53 -17.31
CA THR A 61 -2.67 10.77 -17.30
C THR A 61 -2.19 10.82 -18.74
N PHE A 62 -1.70 11.97 -19.16
CA PHE A 62 -1.06 12.08 -20.47
C PHE A 62 0.24 11.27 -20.48
N THR A 63 0.53 10.63 -21.60
CA THR A 63 1.75 9.83 -21.82
C THR A 63 3.06 10.56 -21.52
N GLU A 64 3.02 11.88 -21.46
CA GLU A 64 4.15 12.73 -21.11
C GLU A 64 4.47 12.77 -19.59
N LEU A 65 3.53 12.41 -18.72
CA LEU A 65 3.76 12.34 -17.29
C LEU A 65 4.13 10.91 -16.86
N ARG A 66 5.36 10.52 -17.11
CA ARG A 66 5.91 9.17 -16.81
C ARG A 66 5.74 8.72 -15.36
N PHE A 67 5.37 9.61 -14.44
CA PHE A 67 5.26 9.32 -13.01
C PHE A 67 3.82 9.14 -12.52
N SER A 68 2.82 9.38 -13.36
CA SER A 68 1.42 9.41 -12.92
C SER A 68 0.90 8.05 -12.46
N ASN A 69 1.36 6.95 -13.05
CA ASN A 69 0.97 5.59 -12.67
C ASN A 69 2.02 4.84 -11.84
N SER A 70 3.17 5.47 -11.53
CA SER A 70 4.30 4.81 -10.87
C SER A 70 3.94 4.18 -9.52
N MET A 71 3.01 4.77 -8.76
CA MET A 71 2.58 4.23 -7.47
C MET A 71 1.81 2.93 -7.62
N ILE A 72 0.83 2.87 -8.52
CA ILE A 72 0.06 1.65 -8.76
C ILE A 72 0.92 0.56 -9.40
N GLU A 73 1.85 0.93 -10.29
CA GLU A 73 2.81 0.00 -10.87
C GLU A 73 3.75 -0.59 -9.81
N ALA A 74 4.24 0.24 -8.89
CA ALA A 74 5.08 -0.23 -7.78
C ALA A 74 4.30 -1.17 -6.85
N TRP A 75 3.05 -0.86 -6.56
CA TRP A 75 2.17 -1.72 -5.78
C TRP A 75 1.91 -3.06 -6.48
N TRP A 76 1.62 -3.06 -7.79
CA TRP A 76 1.48 -4.27 -8.58
C TRP A 76 2.75 -5.11 -8.62
N ARG A 77 3.90 -4.47 -8.70
CA ARG A 77 5.20 -5.15 -8.64
C ARG A 77 5.39 -5.83 -7.29
N ALA A 78 5.10 -5.15 -6.19
CA ALA A 78 5.19 -5.73 -4.85
C ALA A 78 4.23 -6.91 -4.70
N LEU A 79 2.96 -6.78 -5.06
CA LEU A 79 1.97 -7.86 -5.02
C LEU A 79 2.44 -9.09 -5.82
N LYS A 80 2.91 -8.87 -7.06
CA LYS A 80 3.31 -9.98 -7.95
C LYS A 80 4.56 -10.70 -7.44
N TYR A 81 5.65 -9.95 -7.19
CA TYR A 81 6.96 -10.56 -6.96
C TYR A 81 7.25 -10.88 -5.50
N GLN A 82 6.64 -10.17 -4.56
CA GLN A 82 6.85 -10.41 -3.13
C GLN A 82 5.79 -11.34 -2.53
N TRP A 83 4.69 -11.60 -3.24
CA TRP A 83 3.61 -12.41 -2.73
C TRP A 83 3.08 -13.44 -3.73
N LEU A 84 2.43 -13.03 -4.83
CA LEU A 84 1.74 -13.97 -5.70
C LEU A 84 2.67 -15.05 -6.27
N PHE A 85 3.81 -14.67 -6.83
CA PHE A 85 4.73 -15.62 -7.48
C PHE A 85 5.46 -16.57 -6.53
N LEU A 86 5.25 -16.43 -5.23
CA LEU A 86 5.69 -17.39 -4.22
C LEU A 86 4.69 -18.53 -4.00
N HIS A 87 3.52 -18.47 -4.63
CA HIS A 87 2.43 -19.42 -4.46
C HIS A 87 2.05 -20.10 -5.77
N SER A 88 1.39 -21.26 -5.68
CA SER A 88 0.81 -21.93 -6.84
C SER A 88 -0.53 -21.33 -7.22
N PHE A 89 -0.80 -21.22 -8.53
CA PHE A 89 -2.03 -20.65 -9.09
C PHE A 89 -2.92 -21.78 -9.63
N ASP A 90 -3.65 -22.45 -8.77
CA ASP A 90 -4.48 -23.59 -9.17
C ASP A 90 -5.82 -23.15 -9.76
N SER A 91 -6.30 -21.98 -9.36
CA SER A 91 -7.60 -21.44 -9.78
C SER A 91 -7.72 -19.94 -9.54
N VAL A 92 -8.68 -19.31 -10.22
CA VAL A 92 -9.07 -17.91 -9.96
C VAL A 92 -9.47 -17.70 -8.50
N ALA A 93 -10.12 -18.69 -7.87
CA ALA A 93 -10.48 -18.63 -6.46
C ALA A 93 -9.26 -18.59 -5.54
N THR A 94 -8.21 -19.34 -5.87
CA THR A 94 -6.93 -19.31 -5.13
C THR A 94 -6.28 -17.93 -5.27
N VAL A 95 -6.16 -17.41 -6.49
CA VAL A 95 -5.61 -16.07 -6.72
C VAL A 95 -6.40 -15.00 -5.97
N ARG A 96 -7.73 -15.10 -5.98
CA ARG A 96 -8.59 -14.15 -5.25
C ARG A 96 -8.28 -14.14 -3.75
N ARG A 97 -8.16 -15.30 -3.10
CA ARG A 97 -7.81 -15.40 -1.68
C ARG A 97 -6.43 -14.82 -1.39
N LEU A 98 -5.45 -15.08 -2.26
CA LEU A 98 -4.10 -14.54 -2.09
C LEU A 98 -4.08 -13.01 -2.22
N VAL A 99 -4.81 -12.46 -3.17
CA VAL A 99 -4.95 -10.98 -3.35
C VAL A 99 -5.68 -10.37 -2.16
N GLU A 100 -6.79 -10.99 -1.71
CA GLU A 100 -7.54 -10.52 -0.54
C GLU A 100 -6.67 -10.43 0.70
N PHE A 101 -5.93 -11.48 1.00
CA PHE A 101 -4.99 -11.50 2.12
C PHE A 101 -3.96 -10.37 1.99
N TYR A 102 -3.31 -10.27 0.83
CA TYR A 102 -2.30 -9.23 0.60
C TYR A 102 -2.86 -7.81 0.77
N VAL A 103 -4.03 -7.54 0.22
CA VAL A 103 -4.68 -6.23 0.33
C VAL A 103 -5.02 -5.90 1.79
N GLN A 104 -5.51 -6.87 2.56
CA GLN A 104 -5.82 -6.68 3.98
C GLN A 104 -4.55 -6.39 4.78
N GLU A 105 -3.51 -7.20 4.61
CA GLU A 105 -2.23 -7.00 5.29
C GLU A 105 -1.59 -5.67 4.91
N HIS A 106 -1.52 -5.35 3.62
CA HIS A 106 -0.96 -4.10 3.13
C HIS A 106 -1.71 -2.87 3.68
N SER A 107 -3.04 -2.94 3.71
CA SER A 107 -3.86 -1.77 4.06
C SER A 107 -3.98 -1.55 5.57
N ARG A 108 -4.00 -2.63 6.38
CA ARG A 108 -4.37 -2.55 7.79
C ARG A 108 -3.27 -2.94 8.77
N VAL A 109 -2.26 -3.69 8.32
CA VAL A 109 -1.28 -4.28 9.22
C VAL A 109 0.13 -3.76 8.96
N LEU A 110 0.53 -3.67 7.69
CA LEU A 110 1.89 -3.30 7.34
C LEU A 110 2.13 -1.78 7.47
N PRO A 111 3.08 -1.37 8.34
CA PRO A 111 3.46 0.03 8.47
C PRO A 111 4.11 0.52 7.18
N HIS A 112 3.78 1.74 6.76
CA HIS A 112 4.34 2.33 5.56
C HIS A 112 5.29 3.49 5.88
N SER A 113 6.51 3.46 5.34
CA SER A 113 7.52 4.47 5.63
C SER A 113 7.11 5.88 5.18
N ALA A 114 6.43 6.00 4.02
CA ALA A 114 5.90 7.27 3.52
C ALA A 114 4.84 7.87 4.45
N PHE A 115 4.18 7.06 5.26
CA PHE A 115 3.18 7.48 6.25
C PHE A 115 3.74 7.50 7.67
N ARG A 116 5.05 7.58 7.82
CA ARG A 116 5.76 7.63 9.11
C ARG A 116 5.42 6.46 10.04
N GLY A 117 5.21 5.28 9.45
CA GLY A 117 4.90 4.05 10.17
C GLY A 117 3.42 3.78 10.40
N GLN A 118 2.53 4.65 9.95
CA GLN A 118 1.10 4.35 9.87
C GLN A 118 0.83 3.36 8.74
N THR A 119 -0.23 2.59 8.88
CA THR A 119 -0.78 1.81 7.78
C THR A 119 -1.51 2.72 6.77
N PRO A 120 -1.75 2.28 5.53
CA PRO A 120 -2.56 3.05 4.59
C PRO A 120 -3.96 3.40 5.09
N ASP A 121 -4.65 2.48 5.78
CA ASP A 121 -5.98 2.73 6.34
C ASP A 121 -5.94 3.74 7.49
N GLU A 122 -4.96 3.64 8.39
CA GLU A 122 -4.77 4.63 9.47
C GLU A 122 -4.53 6.03 8.92
N MET A 123 -3.70 6.14 7.87
CA MET A 123 -3.45 7.43 7.21
C MET A 123 -4.69 7.96 6.51
N TYR A 124 -5.43 7.10 5.80
CA TYR A 124 -6.61 7.51 5.03
C TYR A 124 -7.78 7.95 5.93
N PHE A 125 -8.02 7.21 7.01
CA PHE A 125 -9.12 7.50 7.95
C PHE A 125 -8.74 8.46 9.08
N GLY A 126 -7.48 8.91 9.15
CA GLY A 126 -7.00 9.79 10.21
C GLY A 126 -7.00 9.15 11.60
N THR A 127 -6.87 7.84 11.68
CA THR A 127 -6.90 7.09 12.95
C THR A 127 -5.51 6.81 13.52
N GLY A 128 -4.45 7.10 12.76
CA GLY A 128 -3.07 6.79 13.11
C GLY A 128 -2.21 7.98 13.54
N ASP A 129 -2.78 9.13 13.84
CA ASP A 129 -2.02 10.37 14.13
C ASP A 129 -1.03 10.25 15.28
N ALA A 130 -1.30 9.40 16.27
CA ALA A 130 -0.41 9.15 17.40
C ALA A 130 0.76 8.20 17.05
N VAL A 131 0.67 7.39 16.00
CA VAL A 131 1.65 6.35 15.64
C VAL A 131 3.07 6.89 15.46
N PRO A 132 3.32 8.01 14.74
CA PRO A 132 4.67 8.53 14.57
C PRO A 132 5.34 8.92 15.90
N ALA A 133 4.59 9.52 16.82
CA ALA A 133 5.10 9.94 18.14
C ALA A 133 5.37 8.74 19.04
N ASP A 134 4.48 7.73 19.03
CA ASP A 134 4.68 6.47 19.76
C ASP A 134 5.93 5.73 19.25
N LEU A 135 6.09 5.59 17.95
CA LEU A 135 7.26 4.94 17.35
C LEU A 135 8.56 5.67 17.71
N ALA A 136 8.57 7.00 17.67
CA ALA A 136 9.74 7.78 18.08
C ALA A 136 10.10 7.55 19.55
N THR A 137 9.10 7.52 20.43
CA THR A 137 9.25 7.25 21.85
C THR A 137 9.80 5.84 22.10
N ARG A 138 9.22 4.83 21.46
CA ARG A 138 9.67 3.43 21.54
C ARG A 138 11.08 3.26 21.01
N ALA A 139 11.42 3.89 19.89
CA ALA A 139 12.79 3.86 19.35
C ALA A 139 13.80 4.49 20.30
N ALA A 140 13.48 5.63 20.92
CA ALA A 140 14.34 6.29 21.91
C ALA A 140 14.54 5.42 23.14
N ASN A 141 13.48 4.78 23.65
CA ASN A 141 13.53 3.86 24.79
C ASN A 141 14.38 2.62 24.47
N ALA A 142 14.16 2.01 23.30
CA ALA A 142 14.94 0.85 22.87
C ALA A 142 16.42 1.19 22.69
N ARG A 143 16.74 2.38 22.17
CA ARG A 143 18.13 2.85 22.09
C ARG A 143 18.77 3.02 23.45
N ARG A 144 18.07 3.64 24.40
CA ARG A 144 18.57 3.78 25.80
C ARG A 144 18.80 2.43 26.46
N ALA A 145 17.86 1.49 26.31
CA ALA A 145 18.00 0.14 26.84
C ALA A 145 19.22 -0.60 26.28
N ARG A 146 19.43 -0.54 24.95
CA ARG A 146 20.61 -1.13 24.31
C ARG A 146 21.91 -0.53 24.81
N VAL A 147 21.99 0.79 24.92
CA VAL A 147 23.18 1.47 25.42
C VAL A 147 23.48 1.04 26.88
N LYS A 148 22.42 0.96 27.71
CA LYS A 148 22.58 0.48 29.11
C LYS A 148 23.07 -0.97 29.15
N ALA A 149 22.46 -1.86 28.37
CA ALA A 149 22.85 -3.26 28.28
C ALA A 149 24.31 -3.43 27.81
N ASN A 150 24.71 -2.71 26.77
CA ASN A 150 26.08 -2.76 26.25
C ASN A 150 27.11 -2.23 27.25
N ARG A 151 26.78 -1.23 28.07
CA ARG A 151 27.67 -0.71 29.12
C ARG A 151 27.77 -1.66 30.29
N SER A 152 26.76 -2.44 30.61
CA SER A 152 26.75 -3.43 31.70
C SER A 152 27.31 -4.78 31.25
N ALA A 153 27.41 -5.06 29.96
CA ALA A 153 28.05 -6.25 29.45
C ALA A 153 29.57 -6.13 29.70
N ALA A 154 30.09 -6.80 30.72
CA ALA A 154 31.52 -6.95 30.93
C ALA A 154 32.11 -7.66 29.69
N CYS A 155 33.07 -7.05 29.02
CA CYS A 155 33.80 -7.68 27.92
C CYS A 155 34.72 -8.78 28.50
N GLY A 156 34.15 -9.96 28.76
CA GLY A 156 34.87 -11.11 29.32
C GLY A 156 35.86 -11.80 28.35
N THR A 157 36.03 -11.24 27.13
CA THR A 157 36.83 -11.86 26.06
C THR A 157 37.88 -10.95 25.40
N CYS A 158 38.13 -9.74 25.96
CA CYS A 158 39.30 -8.99 25.50
C CYS A 158 40.55 -9.62 26.10
N PRO A 159 41.49 -10.22 25.29
CA PRO A 159 42.78 -10.64 25.82
C PRO A 159 43.48 -9.38 26.36
N SER A 160 43.91 -9.42 27.60
CA SER A 160 44.76 -8.40 28.17
C SER A 160 46.01 -8.25 27.32
N THR A 161 46.26 -7.06 26.80
CA THR A 161 47.51 -6.66 26.15
C THR A 161 48.60 -6.49 27.19
N GLU A 162 48.91 -7.56 27.92
CA GLU A 162 50.12 -7.64 28.72
C GLU A 162 50.91 -8.85 28.23
N ALA A 163 51.85 -8.61 27.38
CA ALA A 163 53.14 -9.31 27.22
C ALA A 163 53.73 -9.04 25.83
N ALA A 164 54.33 -7.90 25.68
CA ALA A 164 55.45 -7.73 24.75
C ALA A 164 56.42 -6.80 25.46
N ALA A 165 57.26 -7.40 26.33
CA ALA A 165 58.52 -6.86 26.75
C ALA A 165 59.63 -7.71 26.14
#